data_71bb7b0014b33d885c14321f1a11c85c
#
_entry.id   71bb7b0014b33d885c14321f1a11c85c
#
_cell.length_a   1.000
_cell.length_b   1.000
_cell.length_c   1.000
_cell.angle_alpha   90.00
_cell.angle_beta   90.00
_cell.angle_gamma   90.00
#
_symmetry.space_group_name_H-M   'P 1'
#
loop_
_entity.id
_entity.type
_entity.pdbx_description
1 polymer ?
#
loop_
_entity_poly.entity_id
_entity_poly.type
_entity_poly.pdbx_seq_one_letter_code
_entity_poly.pdbx_strand_id
1 'polypeptide(L)'
;MRFLPVNIDAIMVELSSLEQTMALTDQLQNNLAFWKIEEIIPAARTVLIRFNPILTDADTLAKNICTLDLTSGSIPSGELIIISVNYNGEDLAYVADHLGITVSEVINRHTNNEYQVAFCGFAPGFAYMVSNHAQLNVPRRQSPRVRIPAGSVALAGEFSSVYPQASPGGWQLIGITESAVWDINRDNPALFKPGSRVHFVDAAKSSKKYHLPMIKKEEKNNSQQDIKVLATGLQTLFQDNGRIGQAALGISESGAMDKSALHSANRVLGNPINEVALEITQGGLKTQINRSMLIAVTGAVCDINITTLLGEKYTAPMYQPILLEKGDTVELGNIKCGVRSYLAVRGGFQVSPILTSCSFDTLAQVGPPPITIGQTLAIKSTNIKASVSLNESPAINYPCPGDVVVLDIVLGPRTDWFTPNAIKLLTEQLWRVTPASNRIGLRLSGDISLTRDKLQELPSEGTCSGAIQIPANGQPVLFLNDHPLTGGYPIIGAVCKYHLDLSGQIPINAKIKFNPVGIFKEFEGSHIDHV
;
A
#
# COMPACT_ATOMS: atom_id res chain seq x y z
N MET A 1 17.12 -5.78 21.13
CA MET A 1 16.78 -5.04 19.90
C MET A 1 17.61 -5.61 18.76
N ARG A 2 17.01 -5.86 17.57
CA ARG A 2 17.74 -6.32 16.35
C ARG A 2 17.46 -5.34 15.22
N PHE A 3 18.46 -5.07 14.40
CA PHE A 3 18.34 -4.20 13.23
C PHE A 3 18.49 -5.03 11.97
N LEU A 4 17.38 -5.22 11.28
CA LEU A 4 17.26 -6.14 10.15
C LEU A 4 17.27 -5.38 8.83
N PRO A 5 18.05 -5.81 7.83
CA PRO A 5 18.02 -5.20 6.50
C PRO A 5 16.64 -5.44 5.84
N VAL A 6 16.13 -4.43 5.17
CA VAL A 6 14.88 -4.52 4.38
C VAL A 6 15.15 -4.14 2.93
N ASN A 7 15.72 -2.95 2.72
CA ASN A 7 16.09 -2.43 1.41
C ASN A 7 17.25 -1.43 1.57
N ILE A 8 17.76 -0.90 0.46
CA ILE A 8 18.82 0.13 0.46
C ILE A 8 18.37 1.44 1.14
N ASP A 9 17.07 1.67 1.27
CA ASP A 9 16.43 2.85 1.86
C ASP A 9 15.49 2.48 3.03
N ALA A 10 15.60 1.26 3.59
CA ALA A 10 14.72 0.80 4.66
C ALA A 10 15.41 -0.19 5.60
N ILE A 11 15.14 -0.02 6.90
CA ILE A 11 15.59 -0.89 7.99
C ILE A 11 14.41 -1.28 8.87
N MET A 12 14.41 -2.49 9.42
CA MET A 12 13.43 -2.94 10.41
C MET A 12 14.08 -3.09 11.77
N VAL A 13 13.50 -2.48 12.78
CA VAL A 13 13.90 -2.65 14.17
C VAL A 13 12.97 -3.67 14.82
N GLU A 14 13.51 -4.79 15.29
CA GLU A 14 12.76 -5.79 16.04
C GLU A 14 13.00 -5.58 17.55
N LEU A 15 11.90 -5.59 18.30
CA LEU A 15 11.83 -5.27 19.71
C LEU A 15 11.29 -6.45 20.52
N SER A 16 11.46 -6.45 21.84
CA SER A 16 11.03 -7.55 22.70
C SER A 16 9.55 -7.47 23.05
N SER A 17 8.94 -6.28 23.06
CA SER A 17 7.54 -6.08 23.42
C SER A 17 6.85 -4.99 22.59
N LEU A 18 5.51 -4.97 22.63
CA LEU A 18 4.70 -3.94 21.99
C LEU A 18 4.92 -2.56 22.65
N GLU A 19 5.12 -2.50 23.98
CA GLU A 19 5.38 -1.25 24.69
C GLU A 19 6.66 -0.58 24.17
N GLN A 20 7.72 -1.36 23.96
CA GLN A 20 8.95 -0.84 23.35
C GLN A 20 8.73 -0.37 21.90
N THR A 21 7.88 -1.07 21.14
CA THR A 21 7.53 -0.68 19.76
C THR A 21 6.82 0.67 19.76
N MET A 22 5.87 0.87 20.68
CA MET A 22 5.14 2.12 20.80
C MET A 22 6.07 3.26 21.27
N ALA A 23 6.93 3.02 22.28
CA ALA A 23 7.90 3.99 22.76
C ALA A 23 8.89 4.41 21.66
N LEU A 24 9.44 3.45 20.91
CA LEU A 24 10.30 3.75 19.77
C LEU A 24 9.57 4.57 18.71
N THR A 25 8.33 4.20 18.37
CA THR A 25 7.53 4.91 17.36
C THR A 25 7.34 6.38 17.75
N ASP A 26 6.98 6.67 18.99
CA ASP A 26 6.81 8.03 19.51
C ASP A 26 8.12 8.83 19.43
N GLN A 27 9.22 8.25 19.91
CA GLN A 27 10.55 8.87 19.86
C GLN A 27 10.98 9.20 18.40
N LEU A 28 10.74 8.27 17.47
CA LEU A 28 11.08 8.46 16.05
C LEU A 28 10.22 9.55 15.40
N GLN A 29 8.92 9.63 15.72
CA GLN A 29 8.04 10.67 15.19
C GLN A 29 8.52 12.07 15.58
N ASN A 30 9.05 12.23 16.79
CA ASN A 30 9.63 13.50 17.25
C ASN A 30 10.97 13.85 16.57
N ASN A 31 11.63 12.88 15.92
CA ASN A 31 12.95 13.03 15.31
C ASN A 31 12.98 12.84 13.78
N LEU A 32 11.83 12.72 13.11
CA LEU A 32 11.73 12.41 11.67
C LEU A 32 12.66 13.27 10.80
N ALA A 33 12.50 14.59 10.90
CA ALA A 33 13.27 15.53 10.07
C ALA A 33 14.76 15.52 10.39
N PHE A 34 15.11 15.39 11.67
CA PHE A 34 16.51 15.40 12.12
C PHE A 34 17.25 14.15 11.63
N TRP A 35 16.64 12.98 11.70
CA TRP A 35 17.26 11.72 11.29
C TRP A 35 17.00 11.35 9.81
N LYS A 36 16.36 12.25 9.04
CA LYS A 36 16.06 12.05 7.61
C LYS A 36 15.18 10.83 7.32
N ILE A 37 14.28 10.54 8.25
CA ILE A 37 13.29 9.49 8.14
C ILE A 37 12.15 10.01 7.27
N GLU A 38 11.76 9.21 6.27
CA GLU A 38 10.65 9.51 5.35
C GLU A 38 9.33 8.95 5.88
N GLU A 39 9.37 7.74 6.46
CA GLU A 39 8.16 7.06 6.95
C GLU A 39 8.49 6.05 8.05
N ILE A 40 7.56 5.87 8.98
CA ILE A 40 7.61 4.88 10.06
C ILE A 40 6.37 4.01 9.98
N ILE A 41 6.54 2.69 9.96
CA ILE A 41 5.46 1.71 9.95
C ILE A 41 5.61 0.80 11.18
N PRO A 42 4.92 1.13 12.28
CA PRO A 42 4.89 0.28 13.46
C PRO A 42 4.02 -0.95 13.25
N ALA A 43 4.38 -2.04 13.92
CA ALA A 43 3.63 -3.28 13.93
C ALA A 43 3.68 -3.93 15.33
N ALA A 44 3.42 -5.24 15.47
CA ALA A 44 3.28 -5.86 16.77
C ALA A 44 4.57 -5.80 17.62
N ARG A 45 5.73 -6.10 17.01
CA ARG A 45 7.03 -6.14 17.68
C ARG A 45 8.15 -5.54 16.81
N THR A 46 7.78 -4.83 15.75
CA THR A 46 8.73 -4.27 14.80
C THR A 46 8.34 -2.85 14.43
N VAL A 47 9.35 -2.05 14.09
CA VAL A 47 9.19 -0.74 13.45
C VAL A 47 9.97 -0.77 12.15
N LEU A 48 9.27 -0.68 11.01
CA LEU A 48 9.92 -0.48 9.72
C LEU A 48 10.15 1.02 9.52
N ILE A 49 11.38 1.39 9.21
CA ILE A 49 11.81 2.78 9.02
C ILE A 49 12.30 2.95 7.59
N ARG A 50 11.65 3.85 6.82
CA ARG A 50 12.13 4.30 5.52
C ARG A 50 12.89 5.60 5.67
N PHE A 51 14.00 5.72 4.98
CA PHE A 51 14.90 6.87 5.07
C PHE A 51 15.44 7.27 3.71
N ASN A 52 15.97 8.50 3.61
CA ASN A 52 16.62 8.95 2.39
C ASN A 52 18.09 8.50 2.37
N PRO A 53 18.47 7.54 1.50
CA PRO A 53 19.82 6.96 1.50
C PRO A 53 20.92 7.92 1.00
N ILE A 54 20.56 9.10 0.46
CA ILE A 54 21.50 10.15 0.11
C ILE A 54 21.91 10.96 1.36
N LEU A 55 21.04 11.01 2.37
CA LEU A 55 21.19 11.88 3.55
C LEU A 55 21.57 11.13 4.82
N THR A 56 21.30 9.83 4.90
CA THR A 56 21.62 8.95 6.04
C THR A 56 21.75 7.51 5.58
N ASP A 57 22.19 6.63 6.46
CA ASP A 57 22.33 5.20 6.21
C ASP A 57 21.79 4.37 7.39
N ALA A 58 21.63 3.06 7.17
CA ALA A 58 21.06 2.15 8.15
C ALA A 58 21.94 1.99 9.41
N ASP A 59 23.28 2.00 9.29
CA ASP A 59 24.20 1.91 10.42
C ASP A 59 24.12 3.16 11.32
N THR A 60 24.03 4.34 10.72
CA THR A 60 23.84 5.61 11.43
C THR A 60 22.51 5.63 12.17
N LEU A 61 21.43 5.18 11.53
CA LEU A 61 20.12 5.09 12.17
C LEU A 61 20.12 4.08 13.32
N ALA A 62 20.71 2.89 13.13
CA ALA A 62 20.82 1.88 14.18
C ALA A 62 21.56 2.42 15.41
N LYS A 63 22.69 3.12 15.23
CA LYS A 63 23.44 3.76 16.31
C LYS A 63 22.60 4.81 17.04
N ASN A 64 21.92 5.68 16.31
CA ASN A 64 21.07 6.72 16.90
C ASN A 64 19.91 6.10 17.70
N ILE A 65 19.27 5.06 17.19
CA ILE A 65 18.16 4.37 17.87
C ILE A 65 18.65 3.70 19.15
N CYS A 66 19.87 3.15 19.19
CA CYS A 66 20.45 2.57 20.41
C CYS A 66 20.65 3.59 21.54
N THR A 67 20.69 4.89 21.27
CA THR A 67 20.81 5.94 22.30
C THR A 67 19.48 6.31 22.95
N LEU A 68 18.35 5.82 22.43
CA LEU A 68 17.03 6.15 22.93
C LEU A 68 16.70 5.34 24.19
N ASP A 69 16.12 6.00 25.19
CA ASP A 69 15.52 5.34 26.34
C ASP A 69 14.08 4.89 25.99
N LEU A 70 13.88 3.60 25.84
CA LEU A 70 12.57 2.99 25.55
C LEU A 70 11.83 2.53 26.81
N THR A 71 12.35 2.81 28.01
CA THR A 71 11.71 2.42 29.27
C THR A 71 10.76 3.50 29.80
N SER A 72 10.94 4.74 29.39
CA SER A 72 10.26 5.93 29.93
C SER A 72 9.11 6.45 29.03
N GLY A 73 8.61 5.66 28.10
CA GLY A 73 7.54 6.06 27.19
C GLY A 73 6.25 6.37 27.95
N SER A 74 5.91 7.64 28.16
CA SER A 74 4.53 8.02 28.48
C SER A 74 3.71 7.82 27.23
N ILE A 75 2.82 6.84 27.25
CA ILE A 75 1.85 6.63 26.16
C ILE A 75 0.96 7.89 26.14
N PRO A 76 0.94 8.66 25.02
CA PRO A 76 0.07 9.83 24.95
C PRO A 76 -1.38 9.41 25.19
N SER A 77 -2.06 10.02 26.15
CA SER A 77 -3.48 9.79 26.38
C SER A 77 -4.27 10.52 25.30
N GLY A 78 -4.53 9.83 24.20
CA GLY A 78 -5.36 10.35 23.10
C GLY A 78 -6.84 10.51 23.49
N GLU A 79 -7.63 11.05 22.58
CA GLU A 79 -9.07 11.20 22.73
C GLU A 79 -9.76 9.85 23.03
N LEU A 80 -10.73 9.84 23.94
CA LEU A 80 -11.54 8.67 24.25
C LEU A 80 -12.68 8.53 23.22
N ILE A 81 -12.67 7.42 22.50
CA ILE A 81 -13.67 7.07 21.49
C ILE A 81 -14.55 5.94 22.02
N ILE A 82 -15.88 6.12 21.99
CA ILE A 82 -16.84 5.12 22.44
C ILE A 82 -17.43 4.41 21.23
N ILE A 83 -17.36 3.08 21.21
CA ILE A 83 -17.88 2.23 20.14
C ILE A 83 -18.97 1.32 20.67
N SER A 84 -20.18 1.47 20.13
CA SER A 84 -21.32 0.60 20.44
C SER A 84 -21.26 -0.68 19.60
N VAL A 85 -21.36 -1.85 20.24
CA VAL A 85 -21.19 -3.17 19.62
C VAL A 85 -22.39 -4.05 19.90
N ASN A 86 -22.95 -4.67 18.86
CA ASN A 86 -23.87 -5.79 18.98
C ASN A 86 -23.04 -7.08 19.04
N TYR A 87 -23.03 -7.75 20.20
CA TYR A 87 -22.24 -8.97 20.43
C TYR A 87 -22.97 -10.22 19.89
N ASN A 88 -22.96 -10.37 18.58
CA ASN A 88 -23.58 -11.47 17.83
C ASN A 88 -22.60 -12.11 16.84
N GLY A 89 -21.30 -11.99 17.11
CA GLY A 89 -20.26 -12.52 16.22
C GLY A 89 -20.27 -14.04 16.15
N GLU A 90 -20.00 -14.57 14.95
CA GLU A 90 -20.01 -16.02 14.67
C GLU A 90 -19.04 -16.82 15.54
N ASP A 91 -17.94 -16.20 16.02
CA ASP A 91 -16.90 -16.90 16.79
C ASP A 91 -17.00 -16.61 18.30
N LEU A 92 -18.03 -15.90 18.76
CA LEU A 92 -18.15 -15.51 20.17
C LEU A 92 -18.20 -16.74 21.12
N ALA A 93 -18.91 -17.80 20.72
CA ALA A 93 -18.93 -19.06 21.46
C ALA A 93 -17.56 -19.74 21.48
N TYR A 94 -16.86 -19.78 20.33
CA TYR A 94 -15.52 -20.34 20.24
C TYR A 94 -14.53 -19.59 21.16
N VAL A 95 -14.60 -18.25 21.19
CA VAL A 95 -13.76 -17.42 22.08
C VAL A 95 -14.01 -17.76 23.55
N ALA A 96 -15.27 -17.91 23.94
CA ALA A 96 -15.65 -18.28 25.29
C ALA A 96 -15.10 -19.68 25.68
N ASP A 97 -15.29 -20.66 24.82
CA ASP A 97 -14.80 -22.03 25.03
C ASP A 97 -13.26 -22.09 25.10
N HIS A 98 -12.57 -21.38 24.18
CA HIS A 98 -11.11 -21.32 24.15
C HIS A 98 -10.51 -20.73 25.43
N LEU A 99 -11.17 -19.70 25.99
CA LEU A 99 -10.72 -19.01 27.22
C LEU A 99 -11.23 -19.71 28.50
N GLY A 100 -12.11 -20.73 28.39
CA GLY A 100 -12.71 -21.41 29.54
C GLY A 100 -13.65 -20.51 30.36
N ILE A 101 -14.32 -19.53 29.73
CA ILE A 101 -15.23 -18.58 30.36
C ILE A 101 -16.59 -18.55 29.64
N THR A 102 -17.58 -17.90 30.23
CA THR A 102 -18.89 -17.76 29.57
C THR A 102 -18.88 -16.65 28.51
N VAL A 103 -19.81 -16.71 27.54
CA VAL A 103 -20.02 -15.65 26.55
C VAL A 103 -20.26 -14.30 27.23
N SER A 104 -21.05 -14.29 28.31
CA SER A 104 -21.28 -13.05 29.08
C SER A 104 -19.99 -12.48 29.68
N GLU A 105 -19.08 -13.35 30.11
CA GLU A 105 -17.79 -12.91 30.65
C GLU A 105 -16.86 -12.39 29.55
N VAL A 106 -16.86 -12.96 28.33
CA VAL A 106 -16.16 -12.38 27.16
C VAL A 106 -16.64 -10.95 26.91
N ILE A 107 -17.96 -10.77 26.86
CA ILE A 107 -18.57 -9.43 26.64
C ILE A 107 -18.19 -8.47 27.78
N ASN A 108 -18.28 -8.93 29.03
CA ASN A 108 -17.92 -8.11 30.19
C ASN A 108 -16.44 -7.68 30.14
N ARG A 109 -15.51 -8.59 29.86
CA ARG A 109 -14.09 -8.27 29.72
C ARG A 109 -13.83 -7.30 28.58
N HIS A 110 -14.53 -7.44 27.46
CA HIS A 110 -14.38 -6.54 26.31
C HIS A 110 -14.97 -5.15 26.58
N THR A 111 -16.07 -5.03 27.33
CA THR A 111 -16.76 -3.76 27.59
C THR A 111 -16.29 -3.04 28.86
N ASN A 112 -15.75 -3.74 29.85
CA ASN A 112 -15.33 -3.11 31.12
C ASN A 112 -13.89 -2.59 31.10
N ASN A 113 -13.18 -2.79 29.99
CA ASN A 113 -11.81 -2.36 29.85
C ASN A 113 -11.66 -1.28 28.78
N GLU A 114 -10.71 -0.40 28.99
CA GLU A 114 -10.28 0.57 27.99
C GLU A 114 -9.19 -0.05 27.14
N TYR A 115 -9.28 0.21 25.85
CA TYR A 115 -8.28 -0.19 24.85
C TYR A 115 -7.50 1.02 24.37
N GLN A 116 -6.24 0.80 24.02
CA GLN A 116 -5.40 1.78 23.36
C GLN A 116 -5.07 1.32 21.95
N VAL A 117 -5.14 2.23 20.99
CA VAL A 117 -4.68 1.98 19.62
C VAL A 117 -3.15 1.98 19.62
N ALA A 118 -2.57 0.80 19.41
CA ALA A 118 -1.11 0.63 19.34
C ALA A 118 -0.58 1.12 17.98
N PHE A 119 -1.18 0.67 16.90
CA PHE A 119 -0.83 1.06 15.53
C PHE A 119 -2.00 0.80 14.59
N CYS A 120 -1.91 1.34 13.35
CA CYS A 120 -2.82 1.04 12.24
C CYS A 120 -2.06 0.29 11.14
N GLY A 121 -2.77 -0.62 10.43
CA GLY A 121 -2.18 -1.40 9.36
C GLY A 121 -3.23 -2.30 8.71
N PHE A 122 -2.84 -3.24 7.83
CA PHE A 122 -3.71 -4.16 7.12
C PHE A 122 -4.65 -3.47 6.10
N ALA A 123 -5.48 -2.52 6.55
CA ALA A 123 -6.42 -1.76 5.71
C ALA A 123 -6.59 -0.34 6.26
N PRO A 124 -7.06 0.65 5.45
CA PRO A 124 -7.31 2.01 5.90
C PRO A 124 -8.22 2.05 7.13
N GLY A 125 -7.74 2.65 8.22
CA GLY A 125 -8.48 2.76 9.47
C GLY A 125 -8.56 1.47 10.30
N PHE A 126 -7.91 0.38 9.90
CA PHE A 126 -7.84 -0.83 10.71
C PHE A 126 -6.83 -0.62 11.85
N ALA A 127 -7.32 -0.52 13.07
CA ALA A 127 -6.54 -0.24 14.25
C ALA A 127 -6.31 -1.52 15.08
N TYR A 128 -5.05 -1.76 15.43
CA TYR A 128 -4.67 -2.80 16.40
C TYR A 128 -4.75 -2.21 17.80
N MET A 129 -5.71 -2.66 18.58
CA MET A 129 -6.03 -2.12 19.91
C MET A 129 -5.67 -3.14 21.00
N VAL A 130 -5.04 -2.68 22.07
CA VAL A 130 -4.63 -3.53 23.20
C VAL A 130 -5.24 -3.03 24.50
N SER A 131 -5.45 -3.96 25.43
CA SER A 131 -5.81 -3.67 26.81
C SER A 131 -5.09 -4.63 27.75
N ASN A 132 -4.33 -4.10 28.70
CA ASN A 132 -3.57 -4.91 29.66
C ASN A 132 -4.46 -5.70 30.63
N HIS A 133 -5.75 -5.38 30.71
CA HIS A 133 -6.68 -5.93 31.68
C HIS A 133 -7.75 -6.86 31.07
N ALA A 134 -7.96 -6.81 29.75
CA ALA A 134 -9.07 -7.55 29.12
C ALA A 134 -8.86 -9.08 29.14
N GLN A 135 -7.61 -9.57 29.13
CA GLN A 135 -7.26 -11.00 29.14
C GLN A 135 -8.03 -11.81 28.08
N LEU A 136 -8.12 -11.25 26.85
CA LEU A 136 -8.83 -11.83 25.73
C LEU A 136 -7.84 -12.26 24.63
N ASN A 137 -6.83 -13.06 24.99
CA ASN A 137 -5.83 -13.56 24.03
C ASN A 137 -6.35 -14.83 23.35
N VAL A 138 -6.63 -14.75 22.04
CA VAL A 138 -7.17 -15.88 21.26
C VAL A 138 -6.42 -16.02 19.93
N PRO A 139 -6.15 -17.26 19.46
CA PRO A 139 -5.44 -17.48 18.21
C PRO A 139 -6.29 -17.03 17.01
N ARG A 140 -5.63 -16.68 15.90
CA ARG A 140 -6.30 -16.51 14.62
C ARG A 140 -6.93 -17.81 14.16
N ARG A 141 -7.89 -17.72 13.26
CA ARG A 141 -8.47 -18.89 12.59
C ARG A 141 -7.41 -19.58 11.72
N GLN A 142 -7.42 -20.89 11.71
CA GLN A 142 -6.54 -21.69 10.85
C GLN A 142 -6.82 -21.42 9.35
N SER A 143 -8.09 -21.22 8.99
CA SER A 143 -8.51 -20.85 7.64
C SER A 143 -9.14 -19.46 7.65
N PRO A 144 -8.54 -18.44 7.01
CA PRO A 144 -9.13 -17.12 6.88
C PRO A 144 -10.47 -17.17 6.13
N ARG A 145 -11.41 -16.32 6.53
CA ARG A 145 -12.63 -16.08 5.76
C ARG A 145 -12.31 -15.30 4.47
N VAL A 146 -13.00 -15.65 3.40
CA VAL A 146 -12.89 -14.95 2.11
C VAL A 146 -13.43 -13.52 2.24
N ARG A 147 -14.45 -13.31 3.09
CA ARG A 147 -15.07 -12.00 3.30
C ARG A 147 -15.57 -11.86 4.74
N ILE A 148 -15.10 -10.82 5.41
CA ILE A 148 -15.59 -10.33 6.71
C ILE A 148 -16.32 -9.00 6.44
N PRO A 149 -17.54 -8.78 6.93
CA PRO A 149 -18.27 -7.53 6.74
C PRO A 149 -17.58 -6.32 7.38
N ALA A 150 -17.79 -5.13 6.82
CA ALA A 150 -17.42 -3.88 7.49
C ALA A 150 -18.15 -3.75 8.83
N GLY A 151 -17.52 -3.13 9.83
CA GLY A 151 -18.05 -2.98 11.18
C GLY A 151 -17.85 -4.22 12.06
N SER A 152 -17.35 -5.36 11.54
CA SER A 152 -17.09 -6.53 12.37
C SER A 152 -16.06 -6.22 13.45
N VAL A 153 -16.41 -6.50 14.71
CA VAL A 153 -15.51 -6.40 15.88
C VAL A 153 -14.87 -7.76 16.11
N ALA A 154 -13.55 -7.81 16.23
CA ALA A 154 -12.83 -9.06 16.21
C ALA A 154 -11.61 -9.08 17.13
N LEU A 155 -11.19 -10.30 17.52
CA LEU A 155 -10.03 -10.57 18.36
C LEU A 155 -9.01 -11.45 17.62
N ALA A 156 -7.70 -11.18 17.84
CA ALA A 156 -6.62 -12.08 17.42
C ALA A 156 -5.34 -11.77 18.22
N GLY A 157 -4.73 -12.83 18.82
CA GLY A 157 -3.68 -12.61 19.81
C GLY A 157 -4.22 -11.76 20.94
N GLU A 158 -3.47 -10.77 21.35
CA GLU A 158 -3.83 -9.78 22.37
C GLU A 158 -4.64 -8.58 21.83
N PHE A 159 -4.86 -8.55 20.50
CA PHE A 159 -5.47 -7.40 19.84
C PHE A 159 -6.99 -7.53 19.70
N SER A 160 -7.68 -6.41 19.89
CA SER A 160 -9.03 -6.15 19.39
C SER A 160 -8.97 -5.20 18.19
N SER A 161 -9.95 -5.31 17.28
CA SER A 161 -10.06 -4.40 16.13
C SER A 161 -11.50 -4.32 15.62
N VAL A 162 -11.73 -3.29 14.77
CA VAL A 162 -12.96 -3.16 13.98
C VAL A 162 -12.58 -3.14 12.50
N TYR A 163 -13.20 -4.01 11.70
CA TYR A 163 -12.98 -4.05 10.26
C TYR A 163 -13.58 -2.80 9.59
N PRO A 164 -12.77 -1.92 8.96
CA PRO A 164 -13.28 -0.67 8.38
C PRO A 164 -14.09 -0.88 7.10
N GLN A 165 -13.77 -1.94 6.36
CA GLN A 165 -14.42 -2.33 5.11
C GLN A 165 -14.48 -3.85 4.98
N ALA A 166 -15.31 -4.33 4.04
CA ALA A 166 -15.40 -5.77 3.79
C ALA A 166 -14.07 -6.28 3.20
N SER A 167 -13.44 -7.23 3.87
CA SER A 167 -12.14 -7.78 3.47
C SER A 167 -11.98 -9.25 3.88
N PRO A 168 -11.06 -10.02 3.27
CA PRO A 168 -10.67 -11.32 3.81
C PRO A 168 -9.97 -11.14 5.16
N GLY A 169 -10.08 -12.17 6.06
CA GLY A 169 -9.37 -12.12 7.33
C GLY A 169 -9.53 -13.36 8.19
N GLY A 170 -8.63 -13.53 9.15
CA GLY A 170 -8.60 -14.70 10.04
C GLY A 170 -8.82 -14.38 11.52
N TRP A 171 -9.38 -13.22 11.86
CA TRP A 171 -9.68 -12.87 13.25
C TRP A 171 -11.00 -13.47 13.72
N GLN A 172 -11.13 -13.69 15.02
CA GLN A 172 -12.33 -14.25 15.66
C GLN A 172 -13.38 -13.15 15.81
N LEU A 173 -14.53 -13.29 15.15
CA LEU A 173 -15.59 -12.29 15.15
C LEU A 173 -16.43 -12.41 16.41
N ILE A 174 -16.46 -11.35 17.24
CA ILE A 174 -17.22 -11.31 18.50
C ILE A 174 -18.47 -10.44 18.41
N GLY A 175 -18.58 -9.54 17.41
CA GLY A 175 -19.72 -8.65 17.25
C GLY A 175 -19.63 -7.79 16.02
N ILE A 176 -20.56 -6.83 15.93
CA ILE A 176 -20.61 -5.85 14.85
C ILE A 176 -20.98 -4.47 15.40
N THR A 177 -20.40 -3.41 14.84
CA THR A 177 -20.74 -2.01 15.11
C THR A 177 -21.27 -1.32 13.87
N GLU A 178 -22.20 -0.37 14.06
CA GLU A 178 -22.67 0.55 13.02
C GLU A 178 -21.75 1.77 12.86
N SER A 179 -20.77 1.95 13.76
CA SER A 179 -19.82 3.06 13.70
C SER A 179 -18.89 2.91 12.50
N ALA A 180 -18.96 3.84 11.56
CA ALA A 180 -18.02 3.89 10.44
C ALA A 180 -16.63 4.29 10.98
N VAL A 181 -15.70 3.35 11.06
CA VAL A 181 -14.33 3.61 11.56
C VAL A 181 -13.42 4.20 10.49
N TRP A 182 -13.85 4.13 9.24
CA TRP A 182 -13.22 4.78 8.10
C TRP A 182 -14.27 5.52 7.26
N ASP A 183 -14.03 6.80 6.97
CA ASP A 183 -14.86 7.60 6.07
C ASP A 183 -14.00 8.69 5.43
N ILE A 184 -13.76 8.57 4.13
CA ILE A 184 -12.92 9.48 3.35
C ILE A 184 -13.47 10.93 3.30
N ASN A 185 -14.74 11.13 3.62
CA ASN A 185 -15.38 12.45 3.63
C ASN A 185 -15.16 13.22 4.94
N ARG A 186 -14.56 12.61 5.95
CA ARG A 186 -14.16 13.30 7.19
C ARG A 186 -12.85 14.07 6.98
N ASP A 187 -12.63 15.10 7.79
CA ASP A 187 -11.33 15.80 7.85
C ASP A 187 -10.21 14.85 8.27
N ASN A 188 -10.49 13.94 9.20
CA ASN A 188 -9.67 12.79 9.56
C ASN A 188 -10.42 11.53 9.13
N PRO A 189 -10.08 10.89 8.00
CA PRO A 189 -10.78 9.72 7.48
C PRO A 189 -10.79 8.53 8.44
N ALA A 190 -9.67 8.26 9.14
CA ALA A 190 -9.60 7.24 10.18
C ALA A 190 -10.15 7.76 11.50
N LEU A 191 -11.11 7.03 12.06
CA LEU A 191 -11.63 7.31 13.41
C LEU A 191 -10.55 7.06 14.46
N PHE A 192 -9.77 6.00 14.27
CA PHE A 192 -8.72 5.59 15.18
C PHE A 192 -7.36 6.06 14.69
N LYS A 193 -6.55 6.57 15.62
CA LYS A 193 -5.14 6.91 15.38
C LYS A 193 -4.28 6.25 16.46
N PRO A 194 -3.02 5.94 16.18
CA PRO A 194 -2.10 5.48 17.23
C PRO A 194 -2.16 6.40 18.46
N GLY A 195 -2.26 5.81 19.65
CA GLY A 195 -2.45 6.53 20.92
C GLY A 195 -3.91 6.87 21.29
N SER A 196 -4.90 6.74 20.39
CA SER A 196 -6.31 6.91 20.73
C SER A 196 -6.76 5.89 21.78
N ARG A 197 -7.67 6.31 22.68
CA ARG A 197 -8.30 5.44 23.68
C ARG A 197 -9.66 5.01 23.17
N VAL A 198 -10.02 3.74 23.34
CA VAL A 198 -11.27 3.17 22.84
C VAL A 198 -11.99 2.42 23.96
N HIS A 199 -13.27 2.71 24.12
CA HIS A 199 -14.13 1.99 25.05
C HIS A 199 -15.30 1.38 24.29
N PHE A 200 -15.41 0.06 24.37
CA PHE A 200 -16.53 -0.65 23.76
C PHE A 200 -17.72 -0.71 24.72
N VAL A 201 -18.93 -0.52 24.21
CA VAL A 201 -20.16 -0.61 24.98
C VAL A 201 -21.12 -1.61 24.32
N ASP A 202 -21.80 -2.39 25.13
CA ASP A 202 -22.83 -3.33 24.65
C ASP A 202 -24.07 -2.55 24.19
N ALA A 203 -24.38 -2.62 22.90
CA ALA A 203 -25.53 -1.94 22.30
C ALA A 203 -26.86 -2.38 22.91
N ALA A 204 -26.97 -3.61 23.42
CA ALA A 204 -28.17 -4.11 24.09
C ALA A 204 -28.41 -3.45 25.46
N LYS A 205 -27.33 -2.95 26.09
CA LYS A 205 -27.39 -2.31 27.43
C LYS A 205 -27.30 -0.78 27.37
N SER A 206 -26.91 -0.19 26.23
CA SER A 206 -26.74 1.26 26.08
C SER A 206 -27.86 1.88 25.28
N SER A 207 -28.57 2.86 25.87
CA SER A 207 -29.56 3.68 25.17
C SER A 207 -28.96 4.83 24.35
N LYS A 208 -27.65 5.07 24.46
CA LYS A 208 -26.95 6.16 23.75
C LYS A 208 -26.43 5.68 22.40
N LYS A 209 -27.00 6.19 21.31
CA LYS A 209 -26.42 6.05 19.97
C LYS A 209 -25.34 7.11 19.82
N TYR A 210 -24.08 6.67 19.74
CA TYR A 210 -22.97 7.54 19.43
C TYR A 210 -22.87 7.68 17.91
N HIS A 211 -23.42 8.77 17.36
CA HIS A 211 -23.29 9.10 15.95
C HIS A 211 -22.14 10.07 15.76
N LEU A 212 -21.18 9.65 14.96
CA LEU A 212 -20.11 10.55 14.50
C LEU A 212 -20.71 11.48 13.43
N PRO A 213 -20.43 12.79 13.46
CA PRO A 213 -20.92 13.71 12.45
C PRO A 213 -20.37 13.32 11.06
N MET A 214 -21.26 13.10 10.10
CA MET A 214 -20.91 12.97 8.70
C MET A 214 -20.80 14.36 8.09
N ILE A 215 -19.61 14.74 7.65
CA ILE A 215 -19.42 15.96 6.88
C ILE A 215 -19.52 15.57 5.40
N LYS A 216 -20.60 15.99 4.74
CA LYS A 216 -20.71 15.86 3.28
C LYS A 216 -19.78 16.89 2.64
N LYS A 217 -18.73 16.45 1.96
CA LYS A 217 -18.01 17.29 1.01
C LYS A 217 -18.92 17.54 -0.20
N GLU A 218 -19.17 18.81 -0.50
CA GLU A 218 -19.88 19.18 -1.73
C GLU A 218 -19.03 18.76 -2.94
N GLU A 219 -19.57 17.89 -3.79
CA GLU A 219 -19.01 17.63 -5.11
C GLU A 219 -19.13 18.91 -5.92
N LYS A 220 -18.01 19.54 -6.22
CA LYS A 220 -17.95 20.62 -7.20
C LYS A 220 -18.21 20.01 -8.57
N ASN A 221 -19.42 20.16 -9.07
CA ASN A 221 -19.77 19.83 -10.46
C ASN A 221 -18.90 20.67 -11.42
N ASN A 222 -17.94 20.02 -12.04
CA ASN A 222 -17.09 20.65 -13.03
C ASN A 222 -17.83 20.64 -14.37
N SER A 223 -18.22 21.80 -14.88
CA SER A 223 -18.96 21.95 -16.15
C SER A 223 -18.09 21.69 -17.39
N GLN A 224 -16.78 21.57 -17.23
CA GLN A 224 -15.82 21.43 -18.32
C GLN A 224 -15.66 19.95 -18.72
N GLN A 225 -15.90 19.63 -20.00
CA GLN A 225 -15.93 18.30 -20.57
C GLN A 225 -14.94 18.21 -21.73
N ASP A 226 -13.64 18.14 -21.41
CA ASP A 226 -12.58 18.27 -22.42
C ASP A 226 -12.28 16.95 -23.15
N ILE A 227 -12.43 15.82 -22.46
CA ILE A 227 -12.19 14.47 -22.98
C ILE A 227 -13.37 13.58 -22.61
N LYS A 228 -13.96 12.88 -23.57
CA LYS A 228 -14.98 11.86 -23.34
C LYS A 228 -14.39 10.47 -23.45
N VAL A 229 -14.60 9.62 -22.46
CA VAL A 229 -14.11 8.24 -22.42
C VAL A 229 -15.09 7.35 -23.21
N LEU A 230 -14.58 6.67 -24.22
CA LEU A 230 -15.35 5.73 -25.08
C LEU A 230 -15.10 4.27 -24.70
N ALA A 231 -13.88 3.94 -24.24
CA ALA A 231 -13.50 2.64 -23.68
C ALA A 231 -12.39 2.83 -22.65
N THR A 232 -12.33 1.96 -21.65
CA THR A 232 -11.36 2.06 -20.54
C THR A 232 -10.24 1.03 -20.63
N GLY A 233 -10.31 0.08 -21.55
CA GLY A 233 -9.47 -1.10 -21.50
C GLY A 233 -9.73 -1.93 -20.25
N LEU A 234 -8.72 -2.70 -19.82
CA LEU A 234 -8.81 -3.54 -18.63
C LEU A 234 -8.97 -2.70 -17.34
N GLN A 235 -8.15 -1.66 -17.20
CA GLN A 235 -8.19 -0.74 -16.07
C GLN A 235 -7.50 0.57 -16.47
N THR A 236 -8.15 1.69 -16.19
CA THR A 236 -7.58 3.03 -16.30
C THR A 236 -7.80 3.79 -14.99
N LEU A 237 -6.72 4.29 -14.39
CA LEU A 237 -6.70 4.97 -13.10
C LEU A 237 -5.99 6.31 -13.20
N PHE A 238 -6.40 7.28 -12.39
CA PHE A 238 -5.55 8.42 -12.11
C PHE A 238 -4.39 7.99 -11.23
N GLN A 239 -3.17 8.39 -11.59
CA GLN A 239 -1.95 8.14 -10.81
C GLN A 239 -1.04 9.35 -10.84
N ASP A 240 -0.40 9.61 -9.69
CA ASP A 240 0.68 10.57 -9.50
C ASP A 240 1.85 9.89 -8.76
N ASN A 241 2.69 10.61 -8.02
CA ASN A 241 3.78 10.02 -7.25
C ASN A 241 3.33 9.21 -6.01
N GLY A 242 2.03 9.24 -5.67
CA GLY A 242 1.49 8.57 -4.49
C GLY A 242 1.39 9.48 -3.27
N ARG A 243 0.96 8.92 -2.13
CA ARG A 243 0.66 9.61 -0.86
C ARG A 243 1.59 9.20 0.27
N ILE A 244 2.79 9.79 0.30
CA ILE A 244 3.78 9.54 1.34
C ILE A 244 3.28 10.04 2.71
N GLY A 245 3.67 9.33 3.80
CA GLY A 245 3.39 9.75 5.18
C GLY A 245 1.98 9.42 5.68
N GLN A 246 1.26 8.49 5.04
CA GLN A 246 -0.08 8.07 5.44
C GLN A 246 -0.11 6.71 6.17
N ALA A 247 1.05 6.16 6.53
CA ALA A 247 1.16 4.88 7.22
C ALA A 247 0.40 4.84 8.55
N ALA A 248 0.35 5.95 9.30
CA ALA A 248 -0.44 6.08 10.53
C ALA A 248 -1.96 5.87 10.33
N LEU A 249 -2.46 5.99 9.10
CA LEU A 249 -3.85 5.71 8.72
C LEU A 249 -4.06 4.28 8.18
N GLY A 250 -3.00 3.46 8.11
CA GLY A 250 -3.06 2.13 7.53
C GLY A 250 -3.03 2.12 5.99
N ILE A 251 -2.52 3.18 5.34
CA ILE A 251 -2.55 3.35 3.89
C ILE A 251 -1.14 3.34 3.33
N SER A 252 -0.92 2.56 2.26
CA SER A 252 0.33 2.54 1.49
C SER A 252 0.51 3.83 0.66
N GLU A 253 1.74 4.05 0.19
CA GLU A 253 2.06 5.17 -0.70
C GLU A 253 1.25 5.13 -2.01
N SER A 254 1.01 3.92 -2.56
CA SER A 254 0.41 3.75 -3.88
C SER A 254 1.18 4.52 -4.97
N GLY A 255 0.50 5.16 -5.93
CA GLY A 255 1.14 5.92 -7.00
C GLY A 255 1.38 5.11 -8.27
N ALA A 256 1.95 5.78 -9.27
CA ALA A 256 2.30 5.17 -10.53
C ALA A 256 3.25 3.98 -10.33
N MET A 257 2.96 2.86 -11.01
CA MET A 257 3.79 1.64 -10.95
C MET A 257 5.15 1.82 -11.64
N ASP A 258 5.23 2.74 -12.60
CA ASP A 258 6.43 3.16 -13.31
C ASP A 258 6.49 4.68 -13.22
N LYS A 259 7.14 5.17 -12.14
CA LYS A 259 7.26 6.61 -11.88
C LYS A 259 8.11 7.30 -12.96
N SER A 260 9.09 6.61 -13.51
CA SER A 260 9.93 7.14 -14.58
C SER A 260 9.12 7.43 -15.84
N ALA A 261 8.20 6.54 -16.22
CA ALA A 261 7.31 6.76 -17.36
C ALA A 261 6.32 7.90 -17.11
N LEU A 262 5.72 7.98 -15.92
CA LEU A 262 4.87 9.11 -15.51
C LEU A 262 5.62 10.45 -15.63
N HIS A 263 6.84 10.52 -15.09
CA HIS A 263 7.66 11.71 -15.13
C HIS A 263 8.04 12.10 -16.58
N SER A 264 8.36 11.12 -17.43
CA SER A 264 8.64 11.38 -18.85
C SER A 264 7.42 11.94 -19.58
N ALA A 265 6.20 11.39 -19.34
CA ALA A 265 4.99 11.92 -19.94
C ALA A 265 4.77 13.41 -19.60
N ASN A 266 5.03 13.77 -18.35
CA ASN A 266 4.90 15.14 -17.88
C ASN A 266 6.01 16.05 -18.42
N ARG A 267 7.27 15.61 -18.50
CA ARG A 267 8.36 16.39 -19.10
C ARG A 267 8.12 16.65 -20.59
N VAL A 268 7.64 15.62 -21.33
CA VAL A 268 7.25 15.79 -22.74
C VAL A 268 6.31 16.98 -22.92
N LEU A 269 5.40 17.19 -21.98
CA LEU A 269 4.38 18.25 -22.05
C LEU A 269 4.77 19.54 -21.33
N GLY A 270 5.93 19.60 -20.66
CA GLY A 270 6.33 20.73 -19.83
C GLY A 270 5.44 20.90 -18.59
N ASN A 271 4.81 19.84 -18.11
CA ASN A 271 4.10 19.81 -16.84
C ASN A 271 5.09 19.69 -15.65
N PRO A 272 4.69 20.01 -14.42
CA PRO A 272 5.38 19.53 -13.23
C PRO A 272 5.53 18.00 -13.28
N ILE A 273 6.69 17.46 -12.89
CA ILE A 273 7.00 16.02 -13.04
C ILE A 273 6.03 15.10 -12.30
N ASN A 274 5.44 15.59 -11.22
CA ASN A 274 4.48 14.87 -10.36
C ASN A 274 3.01 15.16 -10.72
N GLU A 275 2.74 15.79 -11.88
CA GLU A 275 1.37 16.06 -12.32
C GLU A 275 0.65 14.73 -12.60
N VAL A 276 -0.64 14.69 -12.24
CA VAL A 276 -1.47 13.50 -12.40
C VAL A 276 -1.63 13.10 -13.86
N ALA A 277 -1.51 11.80 -14.14
CA ALA A 277 -1.76 11.21 -15.46
C ALA A 277 -2.71 10.00 -15.35
N LEU A 278 -3.19 9.51 -16.49
CA LEU A 278 -3.89 8.21 -16.54
C LEU A 278 -2.85 7.10 -16.66
N GLU A 279 -2.92 6.12 -15.76
CA GLU A 279 -2.24 4.84 -15.89
C GLU A 279 -3.21 3.83 -16.52
N ILE A 280 -2.82 3.26 -17.67
CA ILE A 280 -3.63 2.35 -18.46
C ILE A 280 -2.98 0.97 -18.43
N THR A 281 -3.67 -0.03 -17.87
CA THR A 281 -3.21 -1.41 -17.80
C THR A 281 -3.65 -2.18 -19.04
N GLN A 282 -2.68 -2.79 -19.76
CA GLN A 282 -2.87 -3.64 -20.95
C GLN A 282 -3.47 -2.91 -22.19
N GLY A 283 -3.48 -1.57 -22.20
CA GLY A 283 -4.00 -0.78 -23.31
C GLY A 283 -5.54 -0.74 -23.38
N GLY A 284 -6.10 -0.45 -24.56
CA GLY A 284 -7.54 -0.44 -24.81
C GLY A 284 -8.29 0.81 -24.36
N LEU A 285 -7.59 1.85 -23.87
CA LEU A 285 -8.23 3.15 -23.61
C LEU A 285 -8.59 3.80 -24.95
N LYS A 286 -9.84 4.26 -25.07
CA LYS A 286 -10.31 5.04 -26.21
C LYS A 286 -11.01 6.30 -25.72
N THR A 287 -10.64 7.46 -26.28
CA THR A 287 -11.19 8.75 -25.87
C THR A 287 -11.52 9.62 -27.08
N GLN A 288 -12.52 10.48 -26.93
CA GLN A 288 -12.87 11.52 -27.90
C GLN A 288 -12.50 12.89 -27.31
N ILE A 289 -11.89 13.73 -28.13
CA ILE A 289 -11.38 15.03 -27.76
C ILE A 289 -12.42 16.11 -28.07
N ASN A 290 -12.77 16.91 -27.08
CA ASN A 290 -13.80 17.95 -27.21
C ASN A 290 -13.24 19.37 -27.38
N ARG A 291 -11.92 19.54 -27.18
CA ARG A 291 -11.16 20.79 -27.50
C ARG A 291 -9.74 20.44 -27.89
N SER A 292 -9.08 21.33 -28.65
CA SER A 292 -7.67 21.13 -29.03
C SER A 292 -6.75 21.07 -27.80
N MET A 293 -5.85 20.10 -27.77
CA MET A 293 -4.93 19.83 -26.66
C MET A 293 -3.66 19.11 -27.09
N LEU A 294 -2.63 19.19 -26.25
CA LEU A 294 -1.43 18.35 -26.34
C LEU A 294 -1.50 17.22 -25.34
N ILE A 295 -1.24 16.01 -25.82
CA ILE A 295 -1.08 14.82 -24.97
C ILE A 295 0.30 14.20 -25.17
N ALA A 296 0.70 13.34 -24.25
CA ALA A 296 1.85 12.43 -24.40
C ALA A 296 1.50 11.06 -23.86
N VAL A 297 2.02 10.01 -24.51
CA VAL A 297 1.91 8.63 -24.06
C VAL A 297 3.30 8.05 -23.88
N THR A 298 3.54 7.44 -22.71
CA THR A 298 4.80 6.83 -22.31
C THR A 298 4.55 5.48 -21.65
N GLY A 299 5.57 4.78 -21.22
CA GLY A 299 5.45 3.48 -20.54
C GLY A 299 5.41 2.32 -21.52
N ALA A 300 4.65 1.28 -21.19
CA ALA A 300 4.54 0.05 -21.96
C ALA A 300 4.24 0.29 -23.43
N VAL A 301 4.86 -0.50 -24.31
CA VAL A 301 4.86 -0.29 -25.76
C VAL A 301 3.50 -0.64 -26.38
N CYS A 302 2.86 0.35 -26.98
CA CYS A 302 1.57 0.19 -27.68
C CYS A 302 1.48 1.13 -28.90
N ASP A 303 0.58 0.82 -29.83
CA ASP A 303 0.25 1.74 -30.91
C ASP A 303 -0.71 2.81 -30.42
N ILE A 304 -0.49 4.07 -30.80
CA ILE A 304 -1.38 5.20 -30.52
C ILE A 304 -2.12 5.52 -31.81
N ASN A 305 -3.34 5.04 -31.94
CA ASN A 305 -4.15 5.21 -33.14
C ASN A 305 -5.01 6.46 -33.00
N ILE A 306 -4.86 7.37 -33.93
CA ILE A 306 -5.65 8.61 -34.00
C ILE A 306 -6.58 8.53 -35.20
N THR A 307 -7.84 8.88 -34.97
CA THR A 307 -8.83 9.08 -36.04
C THR A 307 -9.32 10.52 -35.97
N THR A 308 -9.03 11.30 -37.00
CA THR A 308 -9.47 12.69 -37.08
C THR A 308 -10.98 12.83 -37.24
N LEU A 309 -11.50 14.03 -36.99
CA LEU A 309 -12.92 14.34 -37.23
C LEU A 309 -13.35 14.04 -38.68
N LEU A 310 -12.43 14.15 -39.65
CA LEU A 310 -12.65 13.86 -41.06
C LEU A 310 -12.55 12.35 -41.38
N GLY A 311 -12.22 11.51 -40.40
CA GLY A 311 -12.11 10.04 -40.59
C GLY A 311 -10.72 9.59 -41.05
N GLU A 312 -9.75 10.46 -41.15
CA GLU A 312 -8.35 10.09 -41.44
C GLU A 312 -7.75 9.34 -40.26
N LYS A 313 -6.95 8.32 -40.56
CA LYS A 313 -6.33 7.46 -39.52
C LYS A 313 -4.82 7.48 -39.65
N TYR A 314 -4.13 7.66 -38.53
CA TYR A 314 -2.68 7.57 -38.44
C TYR A 314 -2.23 7.08 -37.06
N THR A 315 -0.98 6.62 -36.95
CA THR A 315 -0.36 6.21 -35.69
C THR A 315 0.62 7.28 -35.24
N ALA A 316 0.46 7.75 -34.01
CA ALA A 316 1.37 8.72 -33.42
C ALA A 316 2.51 8.05 -32.64
N PRO A 317 3.68 8.70 -32.49
CA PRO A 317 4.80 8.16 -31.74
C PRO A 317 4.59 8.29 -30.25
N MET A 318 5.10 7.30 -29.49
CA MET A 318 5.24 7.40 -28.03
C MET A 318 6.40 8.37 -27.66
N TYR A 319 6.39 8.86 -26.40
CA TYR A 319 7.44 9.76 -25.86
C TYR A 319 7.60 11.10 -26.60
N GLN A 320 6.59 11.51 -27.34
CA GLN A 320 6.55 12.80 -28.04
C GLN A 320 5.23 13.53 -27.79
N PRO A 321 5.23 14.87 -27.90
CA PRO A 321 3.99 15.63 -27.82
C PRO A 321 3.10 15.38 -29.05
N ILE A 322 1.83 15.07 -28.81
CA ILE A 322 0.85 14.78 -29.84
C ILE A 322 -0.22 15.87 -29.77
N LEU A 323 -0.36 16.65 -30.84
CA LEU A 323 -1.43 17.63 -30.96
C LEU A 323 -2.71 16.92 -31.43
N LEU A 324 -3.79 17.16 -30.73
CA LEU A 324 -5.13 16.66 -31.06
C LEU A 324 -6.08 17.83 -31.21
N GLU A 325 -6.96 17.71 -32.19
CA GLU A 325 -8.00 18.71 -32.47
C GLU A 325 -9.36 18.25 -31.94
N LYS A 326 -10.28 19.22 -31.81
CA LYS A 326 -11.66 18.92 -31.42
C LYS A 326 -12.31 17.93 -32.38
N GLY A 327 -12.85 16.84 -31.85
CA GLY A 327 -13.51 15.77 -32.60
C GLY A 327 -12.62 14.56 -32.86
N ASP A 328 -11.31 14.68 -32.69
CA ASP A 328 -10.39 13.56 -32.84
C ASP A 328 -10.67 12.46 -31.80
N THR A 329 -10.38 11.23 -32.19
CA THR A 329 -10.43 10.06 -31.30
C THR A 329 -9.05 9.46 -31.17
N VAL A 330 -8.65 9.17 -29.94
CA VAL A 330 -7.38 8.50 -29.59
C VAL A 330 -7.70 7.13 -29.05
N GLU A 331 -7.02 6.11 -29.55
CA GLU A 331 -7.13 4.73 -29.07
C GLU A 331 -5.73 4.15 -28.83
N LEU A 332 -5.47 3.74 -27.58
CA LEU A 332 -4.26 2.99 -27.23
C LEU A 332 -4.50 1.51 -27.54
N GLY A 333 -3.73 0.97 -28.46
CA GLY A 333 -3.76 -0.43 -28.82
C GLY A 333 -3.34 -1.36 -27.69
N ASN A 334 -3.37 -2.65 -27.95
CA ASN A 334 -2.89 -3.66 -27.01
C ASN A 334 -1.40 -3.47 -26.73
N ILE A 335 -0.98 -3.73 -25.49
CA ILE A 335 0.41 -3.68 -25.09
C ILE A 335 1.20 -4.81 -25.78
N LYS A 336 2.35 -4.47 -26.37
CA LYS A 336 3.30 -5.40 -26.99
C LYS A 336 4.33 -5.90 -25.97
N CYS A 337 4.91 -4.97 -25.20
CA CYS A 337 5.87 -5.22 -24.14
C CYS A 337 5.61 -4.25 -22.96
N GLY A 338 5.86 -4.67 -21.75
CA GLY A 338 5.44 -3.98 -20.53
C GLY A 338 4.02 -4.33 -20.14
N VAL A 339 3.43 -3.55 -19.24
CA VAL A 339 2.08 -3.75 -18.68
C VAL A 339 1.28 -2.46 -18.66
N ARG A 340 1.91 -1.33 -18.37
CA ARG A 340 1.24 -0.05 -18.06
C ARG A 340 1.77 1.09 -18.91
N SER A 341 0.85 1.78 -19.60
CA SER A 341 1.14 3.03 -20.31
C SER A 341 0.58 4.21 -19.52
N TYR A 342 1.16 5.39 -19.72
CA TYR A 342 0.74 6.62 -19.07
C TYR A 342 0.32 7.65 -20.11
N LEU A 343 -0.88 8.18 -19.98
CA LEU A 343 -1.38 9.28 -20.80
C LEU A 343 -1.46 10.54 -19.95
N ALA A 344 -0.62 11.52 -20.28
CA ALA A 344 -0.66 12.85 -19.70
C ALA A 344 -1.27 13.86 -20.68
N VAL A 345 -1.83 14.94 -20.15
CA VAL A 345 -2.32 16.09 -20.92
C VAL A 345 -1.57 17.34 -20.49
N ARG A 346 -1.30 18.25 -21.43
CA ARG A 346 -0.67 19.54 -21.08
C ARG A 346 -1.62 20.35 -20.20
N GLY A 347 -1.12 20.78 -19.02
CA GLY A 347 -1.92 21.42 -17.99
C GLY A 347 -2.33 20.48 -16.85
N GLY A 348 -2.35 19.17 -17.08
CA GLY A 348 -2.79 18.16 -16.12
C GLY A 348 -4.32 18.02 -16.08
N PHE A 349 -4.76 16.91 -15.54
CA PHE A 349 -6.18 16.65 -15.33
C PHE A 349 -6.70 17.43 -14.12
N GLN A 350 -7.93 17.92 -14.20
CA GLN A 350 -8.61 18.57 -13.07
C GLN A 350 -9.24 17.52 -12.18
N VAL A 351 -8.48 17.06 -11.21
CA VAL A 351 -8.86 16.03 -10.23
C VAL A 351 -8.53 16.54 -8.84
N SER A 352 -9.45 16.36 -7.89
CA SER A 352 -9.22 16.73 -6.50
C SER A 352 -8.38 15.67 -5.81
N PRO A 353 -7.26 16.04 -5.15
CA PRO A 353 -6.46 15.08 -4.41
C PRO A 353 -7.22 14.56 -3.17
N ILE A 354 -6.99 13.31 -2.83
CA ILE A 354 -7.47 12.66 -1.61
C ILE A 354 -6.24 12.26 -0.79
N LEU A 355 -6.14 12.74 0.45
CA LEU A 355 -4.94 12.57 1.29
C LEU A 355 -3.66 12.97 0.54
N THR A 356 -3.67 14.18 -0.04
CA THR A 356 -2.56 14.81 -0.77
C THR A 356 -2.20 14.22 -2.15
N SER A 357 -2.85 13.14 -2.61
CA SER A 357 -2.55 12.47 -3.88
C SER A 357 -3.80 12.24 -4.73
N CYS A 358 -3.63 12.28 -6.06
CA CYS A 358 -4.64 11.89 -7.03
C CYS A 358 -4.53 10.40 -7.43
N SER A 359 -3.66 9.62 -6.81
CA SER A 359 -3.54 8.19 -7.08
C SER A 359 -4.69 7.41 -6.51
N PHE A 360 -5.20 6.43 -7.27
CA PHE A 360 -6.14 5.45 -6.76
C PHE A 360 -5.41 4.20 -6.30
N ASP A 361 -5.53 3.90 -5.01
CA ASP A 361 -5.05 2.67 -4.38
C ASP A 361 -6.11 1.57 -4.50
N THR A 362 -5.79 0.47 -5.19
CA THR A 362 -6.76 -0.60 -5.46
C THR A 362 -7.04 -1.50 -4.25
N LEU A 363 -6.12 -1.58 -3.28
CA LEU A 363 -6.33 -2.31 -2.03
C LEU A 363 -7.10 -1.47 -1.02
N ALA A 364 -6.62 -0.26 -0.79
CA ALA A 364 -7.21 0.67 0.17
C ALA A 364 -8.54 1.27 -0.31
N GLN A 365 -8.83 1.26 -1.63
CA GLN A 365 -9.97 1.92 -2.27
C GLN A 365 -9.99 3.43 -1.96
N VAL A 366 -8.81 4.06 -1.99
CA VAL A 366 -8.60 5.48 -1.68
C VAL A 366 -8.04 6.19 -2.91
N GLY A 367 -8.67 7.28 -3.28
CA GLY A 367 -8.31 8.09 -4.44
C GLY A 367 -9.51 8.38 -5.34
N PRO A 368 -9.35 9.15 -6.41
CA PRO A 368 -10.37 9.32 -7.43
C PRO A 368 -10.73 7.96 -8.03
N PRO A 369 -12.02 7.61 -8.18
CA PRO A 369 -12.43 6.28 -8.60
C PRO A 369 -11.88 5.90 -9.99
N PRO A 370 -11.80 4.59 -10.31
CA PRO A 370 -11.41 4.13 -11.64
C PRO A 370 -12.26 4.77 -12.73
N ILE A 371 -11.64 5.06 -13.88
CA ILE A 371 -12.30 5.68 -15.02
C ILE A 371 -13.36 4.73 -15.59
N THR A 372 -14.52 5.29 -15.95
CA THR A 372 -15.64 4.55 -16.50
C THR A 372 -16.02 5.02 -17.91
N ILE A 373 -16.63 4.13 -18.69
CA ILE A 373 -17.14 4.46 -20.04
C ILE A 373 -18.23 5.53 -19.93
N GLY A 374 -18.17 6.52 -20.81
CA GLY A 374 -19.08 7.66 -20.82
C GLY A 374 -18.67 8.81 -19.89
N GLN A 375 -17.72 8.60 -18.99
CA GLN A 375 -17.19 9.66 -18.14
C GLN A 375 -16.54 10.75 -18.97
N THR A 376 -16.64 12.00 -18.51
CA THR A 376 -15.93 13.14 -19.09
C THR A 376 -14.84 13.62 -18.12
N LEU A 377 -13.68 13.93 -18.69
CA LEU A 377 -12.53 14.40 -17.95
C LEU A 377 -12.27 15.86 -18.29
N ALA A 378 -11.98 16.66 -17.27
CA ALA A 378 -11.63 18.06 -17.41
C ALA A 378 -10.11 18.26 -17.26
N ILE A 379 -9.59 19.27 -17.97
CA ILE A 379 -8.18 19.68 -17.91
C ILE A 379 -8.09 21.00 -17.14
N LYS A 380 -7.08 21.13 -16.29
CA LYS A 380 -6.82 22.36 -15.54
C LYS A 380 -6.63 23.54 -16.50
N SER A 381 -7.21 24.69 -16.16
CA SER A 381 -6.92 25.95 -16.82
C SER A 381 -5.63 26.52 -16.23
N THR A 382 -4.49 26.19 -16.83
CA THR A 382 -3.18 26.65 -16.34
C THR A 382 -2.37 27.32 -17.44
N ASN A 383 -1.68 28.39 -17.09
CA ASN A 383 -0.68 29.04 -17.97
C ASN A 383 0.68 28.33 -17.77
N ILE A 384 0.86 27.16 -18.37
CA ILE A 384 2.16 26.49 -18.37
C ILE A 384 3.12 27.28 -19.26
N LYS A 385 4.22 27.78 -18.67
CA LYS A 385 5.28 28.51 -19.36
C LYS A 385 6.42 27.62 -19.82
N ALA A 386 6.55 26.40 -19.26
CA ALA A 386 7.61 25.47 -19.64
C ALA A 386 7.41 24.94 -21.08
N SER A 387 8.51 24.80 -21.81
CA SER A 387 8.53 24.20 -23.15
C SER A 387 8.31 22.69 -23.08
N VAL A 388 7.84 22.12 -24.18
CA VAL A 388 7.77 20.66 -24.36
C VAL A 388 9.20 20.09 -24.54
N SER A 389 9.41 18.85 -24.06
CA SER A 389 10.65 18.10 -24.31
C SER A 389 10.46 17.17 -25.50
N LEU A 390 11.38 17.18 -26.44
CA LEU A 390 11.36 16.30 -27.61
C LEU A 390 12.37 15.14 -27.49
N ASN A 391 13.12 15.06 -26.39
CA ASN A 391 14.23 14.13 -26.21
C ASN A 391 13.96 13.09 -25.11
N GLU A 392 12.70 12.78 -24.84
CA GLU A 392 12.35 11.74 -23.88
C GLU A 392 12.42 10.35 -24.54
N SER A 393 12.84 9.38 -23.75
CA SER A 393 12.91 7.97 -24.14
C SER A 393 12.61 7.07 -22.94
N PRO A 394 12.29 5.78 -23.17
CA PRO A 394 12.11 4.82 -22.07
C PRO A 394 13.32 4.78 -21.14
N ALA A 395 13.09 4.85 -19.83
CA ALA A 395 14.12 4.71 -18.81
C ALA A 395 14.52 3.24 -18.58
N ILE A 396 13.66 2.31 -18.97
CA ILE A 396 13.85 0.86 -18.85
C ILE A 396 13.54 0.16 -20.18
N ASN A 397 14.10 -1.02 -20.36
CA ASN A 397 13.70 -1.94 -21.42
C ASN A 397 12.42 -2.67 -20.97
N TYR A 398 11.30 -2.44 -21.65
CA TYR A 398 10.03 -3.07 -21.32
C TYR A 398 10.04 -4.56 -21.66
N PRO A 399 9.86 -5.45 -20.65
CA PRO A 399 9.88 -6.90 -20.90
C PRO A 399 8.62 -7.35 -21.63
N CYS A 400 8.79 -8.35 -22.52
CA CYS A 400 7.71 -9.00 -23.21
C CYS A 400 7.30 -10.33 -22.53
N PRO A 401 6.10 -10.89 -22.81
CA PRO A 401 5.72 -12.20 -22.32
C PRO A 401 6.75 -13.28 -22.73
N GLY A 402 7.24 -14.05 -21.75
CA GLY A 402 8.26 -15.09 -21.96
C GLY A 402 9.68 -14.66 -21.64
N ASP A 403 9.96 -13.37 -21.54
CA ASP A 403 11.30 -12.86 -21.20
C ASP A 403 11.71 -13.28 -19.78
N VAL A 404 13.01 -13.31 -19.55
CA VAL A 404 13.63 -13.44 -18.23
C VAL A 404 14.10 -12.07 -17.75
N VAL A 405 13.49 -11.60 -16.67
CA VAL A 405 13.80 -10.32 -16.04
C VAL A 405 14.63 -10.56 -14.79
N VAL A 406 15.79 -9.94 -14.70
CA VAL A 406 16.63 -9.99 -13.49
C VAL A 406 16.27 -8.83 -12.59
N LEU A 407 15.91 -9.12 -11.33
CA LEU A 407 15.65 -8.14 -10.32
C LEU A 407 16.68 -8.24 -9.21
N ASP A 408 17.40 -7.16 -8.96
CA ASP A 408 18.30 -7.05 -7.83
C ASP A 408 17.50 -6.96 -6.54
N ILE A 409 17.90 -7.71 -5.52
CA ILE A 409 17.23 -7.79 -4.23
C ILE A 409 18.20 -7.62 -3.07
N VAL A 410 17.73 -7.01 -1.98
CA VAL A 410 18.34 -7.08 -0.65
C VAL A 410 17.70 -8.25 0.08
N LEU A 411 18.52 -9.15 0.66
CA LEU A 411 18.02 -10.23 1.53
C LEU A 411 17.65 -9.67 2.91
N GLY A 412 16.49 -10.04 3.44
CA GLY A 412 15.93 -9.57 4.72
C GLY A 412 14.44 -9.21 4.60
N PRO A 413 13.75 -8.84 5.70
CA PRO A 413 14.22 -8.92 7.08
C PRO A 413 14.12 -10.32 7.70
N ARG A 414 13.42 -11.26 7.05
CA ARG A 414 13.16 -12.61 7.57
C ARG A 414 13.84 -13.72 6.77
N THR A 415 14.97 -13.43 6.14
CA THR A 415 15.81 -14.44 5.48
C THR A 415 16.20 -15.57 6.45
N ASP A 416 16.42 -15.26 7.74
CA ASP A 416 16.72 -16.20 8.83
C ASP A 416 15.55 -17.15 9.20
N TRP A 417 14.40 -17.01 8.53
CA TRP A 417 13.23 -17.91 8.66
C TRP A 417 13.23 -19.03 7.63
N PHE A 418 14.19 -19.04 6.72
CA PHE A 418 14.25 -19.98 5.61
C PHE A 418 15.49 -20.84 5.67
N THR A 419 15.37 -22.06 5.16
CA THR A 419 16.52 -22.95 5.05
C THR A 419 17.55 -22.40 4.06
N PRO A 420 18.86 -22.70 4.20
CA PRO A 420 19.87 -22.30 3.23
C PRO A 420 19.53 -22.74 1.80
N ASN A 421 18.91 -23.92 1.66
CA ASN A 421 18.46 -24.43 0.37
C ASN A 421 17.32 -23.58 -0.22
N ALA A 422 16.38 -23.10 0.60
CA ALA A 422 15.31 -22.22 0.13
C ALA A 422 15.87 -20.87 -0.35
N ILE A 423 16.86 -20.30 0.34
CA ILE A 423 17.54 -19.07 -0.07
C ILE A 423 18.26 -19.27 -1.41
N LYS A 424 18.97 -20.39 -1.56
CA LYS A 424 19.63 -20.75 -2.83
C LYS A 424 18.60 -20.92 -3.94
N LEU A 425 17.52 -21.63 -3.70
CA LEU A 425 16.43 -21.87 -4.64
C LEU A 425 15.76 -20.57 -5.10
N LEU A 426 15.56 -19.59 -4.19
CA LEU A 426 15.02 -18.27 -4.53
C LEU A 426 15.79 -17.62 -5.69
N THR A 427 17.11 -17.77 -5.70
CA THR A 427 18.03 -17.10 -6.65
C THR A 427 18.37 -17.93 -7.89
N GLU A 428 18.26 -19.25 -7.81
CA GLU A 428 18.62 -20.15 -8.92
C GLU A 428 17.42 -20.49 -9.82
N GLN A 429 16.22 -20.61 -9.23
CA GLN A 429 14.99 -20.93 -9.95
C GLN A 429 14.43 -19.68 -10.67
N LEU A 430 13.77 -19.92 -11.80
CA LEU A 430 12.98 -18.88 -12.49
C LEU A 430 11.55 -18.86 -11.96
N TRP A 431 11.07 -17.68 -11.64
CA TRP A 431 9.74 -17.46 -11.07
C TRP A 431 8.81 -16.86 -12.11
N ARG A 432 7.82 -17.60 -12.56
CA ARG A 432 6.85 -17.16 -13.59
C ARG A 432 5.79 -16.25 -12.97
N VAL A 433 5.52 -15.11 -13.61
CA VAL A 433 4.41 -14.20 -13.27
C VAL A 433 3.09 -14.82 -13.69
N THR A 434 2.15 -14.95 -12.74
CA THR A 434 0.85 -15.60 -12.96
C THR A 434 -0.26 -14.58 -13.27
N PRO A 435 -1.40 -15.04 -13.86
CA PRO A 435 -2.56 -14.16 -14.13
C PRO A 435 -3.21 -13.56 -12.85
N ALA A 436 -2.92 -14.08 -11.66
CA ALA A 436 -3.42 -13.55 -10.39
C ALA A 436 -2.69 -12.28 -9.92
N SER A 437 -1.76 -11.77 -10.74
CA SER A 437 -0.99 -10.54 -10.48
C SER A 437 -1.82 -9.28 -10.73
N ASN A 438 -1.60 -8.26 -9.89
CA ASN A 438 -2.28 -6.97 -9.98
C ASN A 438 -1.41 -5.84 -9.39
N ARG A 439 -1.99 -4.67 -9.07
CA ARG A 439 -1.28 -3.54 -8.45
C ARG A 439 -0.83 -3.79 -7.01
N ILE A 440 -1.42 -4.78 -6.32
CA ILE A 440 -1.02 -5.18 -4.96
C ILE A 440 0.29 -5.96 -4.98
N GLY A 441 0.44 -6.85 -5.98
CA GLY A 441 1.65 -7.65 -6.11
C GLY A 441 1.63 -8.63 -7.26
N LEU A 442 2.82 -9.02 -7.71
CA LEU A 442 3.03 -10.10 -8.65
C LEU A 442 2.97 -11.44 -7.90
N ARG A 443 2.03 -12.29 -8.30
CA ARG A 443 1.92 -13.67 -7.81
C ARG A 443 2.83 -14.54 -8.66
N LEU A 444 3.86 -15.09 -8.04
CA LEU A 444 4.88 -15.85 -8.74
C LEU A 444 4.66 -17.35 -8.56
N SER A 445 5.09 -18.13 -9.53
CA SER A 445 5.05 -19.60 -9.50
C SER A 445 6.37 -20.17 -9.98
N GLY A 446 6.99 -20.98 -9.12
CA GLY A 446 8.17 -21.80 -9.44
C GLY A 446 7.83 -23.28 -9.35
N ASP A 447 8.68 -24.12 -9.94
CA ASP A 447 8.49 -25.58 -9.95
C ASP A 447 8.63 -26.18 -8.55
N ILE A 448 9.49 -25.61 -7.72
CA ILE A 448 9.74 -26.03 -6.34
C ILE A 448 9.36 -24.87 -5.40
N SER A 449 8.58 -25.20 -4.36
CA SER A 449 8.19 -24.24 -3.32
C SER A 449 9.32 -23.97 -2.32
N LEU A 450 9.39 -22.73 -1.83
CA LEU A 450 10.35 -22.36 -0.79
C LEU A 450 9.92 -22.93 0.56
N THR A 451 10.84 -23.57 1.26
CA THR A 451 10.60 -24.19 2.56
C THR A 451 11.02 -23.25 3.68
N ARG A 452 10.13 -23.05 4.65
CA ARG A 452 10.44 -22.32 5.89
C ARG A 452 11.14 -23.24 6.88
N ASP A 453 12.09 -22.71 7.61
CA ASP A 453 12.72 -23.35 8.77
C ASP A 453 11.87 -23.15 10.02
N LYS A 454 11.37 -21.91 10.22
CA LYS A 454 10.49 -21.53 11.33
C LYS A 454 9.02 -21.65 10.90
N LEU A 455 8.26 -22.54 11.54
CA LEU A 455 6.85 -22.82 11.20
C LEU A 455 5.84 -22.03 12.07
N GLN A 456 6.32 -21.37 13.11
CA GLN A 456 5.48 -20.54 13.99
C GLN A 456 4.79 -19.40 13.24
N GLU A 457 3.69 -18.92 13.80
CA GLU A 457 3.01 -17.73 13.28
C GLU A 457 3.91 -16.49 13.48
N LEU A 458 4.08 -15.70 12.43
CA LEU A 458 4.80 -14.43 12.51
C LEU A 458 3.82 -13.36 12.99
N PRO A 459 4.12 -12.63 14.08
CA PRO A 459 3.38 -11.41 14.42
C PRO A 459 3.37 -10.44 13.24
N SER A 460 2.31 -9.62 13.11
CA SER A 460 2.26 -8.62 12.03
C SER A 460 3.50 -7.73 12.01
N GLU A 461 4.10 -7.58 10.83
CA GLU A 461 5.28 -6.76 10.58
C GLU A 461 5.02 -5.74 9.47
N GLY A 462 5.75 -4.62 9.49
CA GLY A 462 5.73 -3.63 8.43
C GLY A 462 6.21 -4.21 7.10
N THR A 463 5.61 -3.77 6.00
CA THR A 463 6.00 -4.16 4.64
C THR A 463 6.29 -2.93 3.78
N CYS A 464 6.96 -3.12 2.64
CA CYS A 464 7.26 -2.05 1.68
C CYS A 464 7.04 -2.53 0.24
N SER A 465 6.96 -1.58 -0.69
CA SER A 465 7.02 -1.91 -2.12
C SER A 465 8.31 -2.67 -2.44
N GLY A 466 8.20 -3.68 -3.28
CA GLY A 466 9.32 -4.57 -3.62
C GLY A 466 9.53 -5.73 -2.65
N ALA A 467 8.85 -5.79 -1.50
CA ALA A 467 9.00 -6.90 -0.55
C ALA A 467 8.54 -8.23 -1.16
N ILE A 468 9.33 -9.28 -0.97
CA ILE A 468 9.07 -10.64 -1.45
C ILE A 468 8.57 -11.47 -0.27
N GLN A 469 7.26 -11.54 -0.17
CA GLN A 469 6.58 -12.29 0.89
C GLN A 469 6.37 -13.75 0.50
N ILE A 470 6.57 -14.66 1.45
CA ILE A 470 6.41 -16.11 1.22
C ILE A 470 5.22 -16.63 2.04
N PRO A 471 4.03 -16.80 1.45
CA PRO A 471 2.86 -17.43 2.06
C PRO A 471 3.10 -18.91 2.41
N ALA A 472 2.11 -19.55 3.03
CA ALA A 472 2.22 -20.94 3.49
C ALA A 472 2.48 -21.97 2.37
N ASN A 473 2.07 -21.65 1.13
CA ASN A 473 2.31 -22.50 -0.04
C ASN A 473 3.73 -22.42 -0.60
N GLY A 474 4.59 -21.56 -0.05
CA GLY A 474 5.98 -21.41 -0.47
C GLY A 474 6.19 -20.72 -1.82
N GLN A 475 5.14 -20.17 -2.44
CA GLN A 475 5.24 -19.44 -3.70
C GLN A 475 5.35 -17.91 -3.44
N PRO A 476 6.35 -17.22 -4.00
CA PRO A 476 6.58 -15.81 -3.68
C PRO A 476 5.46 -14.88 -4.15
N VAL A 477 5.22 -13.83 -3.37
CA VAL A 477 4.43 -12.67 -3.76
C VAL A 477 5.33 -11.45 -3.69
N LEU A 478 5.63 -10.86 -4.83
CA LEU A 478 6.39 -9.61 -4.92
C LEU A 478 5.42 -8.44 -4.79
N PHE A 479 5.45 -7.73 -3.68
CA PHE A 479 4.59 -6.57 -3.44
C PHE A 479 4.91 -5.41 -4.39
N LEU A 480 3.83 -4.80 -4.91
CA LEU A 480 3.88 -3.57 -5.71
C LEU A 480 3.31 -2.39 -4.89
N ASN A 481 2.97 -1.29 -5.56
CA ASN A 481 2.68 -0.03 -4.87
C ASN A 481 1.41 -0.03 -4.01
N ASP A 482 0.41 -0.86 -4.32
CA ASP A 482 -0.83 -0.95 -3.53
C ASP A 482 -0.77 -2.08 -2.49
N HIS A 483 0.42 -2.41 -1.97
CA HIS A 483 0.61 -3.48 -0.99
C HIS A 483 -0.01 -3.16 0.38
N PRO A 484 -0.37 -4.17 1.20
CA PRO A 484 -0.79 -3.94 2.57
C PRO A 484 0.39 -3.42 3.41
N LEU A 485 0.18 -2.43 4.28
CA LEU A 485 1.26 -1.86 5.11
C LEU A 485 1.83 -2.84 6.13
N THR A 486 1.01 -3.78 6.61
CA THR A 486 1.47 -4.81 7.54
C THR A 486 1.04 -6.19 7.07
N GLY A 487 1.85 -7.19 7.33
CA GLY A 487 1.59 -8.57 6.96
C GLY A 487 2.11 -9.56 8.02
N GLY A 488 1.58 -10.79 8.01
CA GLY A 488 1.94 -11.86 8.94
C GLY A 488 2.68 -13.04 8.27
N TYR A 489 3.18 -12.87 7.06
CA TYR A 489 4.03 -13.87 6.40
C TYR A 489 5.45 -13.34 6.24
N PRO A 490 6.48 -14.19 6.40
CA PRO A 490 7.86 -13.75 6.35
C PRO A 490 8.25 -13.20 4.97
N ILE A 491 9.01 -12.10 5.01
CA ILE A 491 9.60 -11.45 3.85
C ILE A 491 11.04 -11.94 3.73
N ILE A 492 11.37 -12.65 2.64
CA ILE A 492 12.69 -13.23 2.41
C ILE A 492 13.69 -12.23 1.83
N GLY A 493 13.21 -11.19 1.18
CA GLY A 493 14.00 -10.12 0.59
C GLY A 493 13.12 -9.04 0.03
N ALA A 494 13.72 -7.97 -0.50
CA ALA A 494 13.00 -6.91 -1.21
C ALA A 494 13.76 -6.47 -2.46
N VAL A 495 13.03 -6.19 -3.54
CA VAL A 495 13.56 -5.65 -4.78
C VAL A 495 14.14 -4.26 -4.53
N CYS A 496 15.35 -4.02 -5.01
CA CYS A 496 16.01 -2.73 -4.90
C CYS A 496 15.18 -1.60 -5.54
N LYS A 497 15.15 -0.43 -4.91
CA LYS A 497 14.33 0.72 -5.30
C LYS A 497 14.42 1.07 -6.79
N TYR A 498 15.62 0.99 -7.38
CA TYR A 498 15.84 1.28 -8.80
C TYR A 498 15.25 0.25 -9.78
N HIS A 499 14.78 -0.90 -9.30
CA HIS A 499 14.06 -1.90 -10.10
C HIS A 499 12.54 -1.93 -9.84
N LEU A 500 11.99 -1.01 -9.01
CA LEU A 500 10.55 -0.99 -8.74
C LEU A 500 9.74 -0.63 -9.99
N ASP A 501 10.16 0.38 -10.76
CA ASP A 501 9.52 0.74 -12.03
C ASP A 501 9.49 -0.45 -12.99
N LEU A 502 10.62 -1.18 -13.12
CA LEU A 502 10.72 -2.41 -13.91
C LEU A 502 9.77 -3.49 -13.39
N SER A 503 9.67 -3.67 -12.06
CA SER A 503 8.74 -4.64 -11.44
C SER A 503 7.29 -4.35 -11.80
N GLY A 504 6.90 -3.07 -11.88
CA GLY A 504 5.58 -2.62 -12.32
C GLY A 504 5.25 -2.91 -13.79
N GLN A 505 6.25 -3.28 -14.59
CA GLN A 505 6.13 -3.49 -16.03
C GLN A 505 6.34 -4.95 -16.48
N ILE A 506 6.50 -5.89 -15.54
CA ILE A 506 6.71 -7.31 -15.88
C ILE A 506 5.37 -7.95 -16.23
N PRO A 507 5.18 -8.44 -17.48
CA PRO A 507 3.90 -9.00 -17.92
C PRO A 507 3.68 -10.43 -17.40
N ILE A 508 2.43 -10.88 -17.48
CA ILE A 508 2.05 -12.26 -17.24
C ILE A 508 2.85 -13.18 -18.18
N ASN A 509 3.28 -14.33 -17.67
CA ASN A 509 4.13 -15.33 -18.34
C ASN A 509 5.60 -14.92 -18.53
N ALA A 510 6.04 -13.71 -18.22
CA ALA A 510 7.45 -13.43 -18.05
C ALA A 510 8.00 -14.15 -16.81
N LYS A 511 9.29 -14.34 -16.76
CA LYS A 511 9.99 -15.04 -15.68
C LYS A 511 10.90 -14.06 -14.94
N ILE A 512 10.95 -14.15 -13.64
CA ILE A 512 11.80 -13.35 -12.78
C ILE A 512 12.95 -14.22 -12.27
N LYS A 513 14.16 -13.69 -12.31
CA LYS A 513 15.35 -14.21 -11.62
C LYS A 513 15.78 -13.19 -10.57
N PHE A 514 15.77 -13.57 -9.31
CA PHE A 514 16.24 -12.72 -8.23
C PHE A 514 17.76 -12.77 -8.11
N ASN A 515 18.38 -11.59 -8.01
CA ASN A 515 19.82 -11.42 -7.89
C ASN A 515 20.16 -10.68 -6.60
N PRO A 516 20.62 -11.36 -5.53
CA PRO A 516 21.00 -10.68 -4.28
C PRO A 516 22.21 -9.77 -4.50
N VAL A 517 22.10 -8.50 -4.08
CA VAL A 517 23.20 -7.53 -4.13
C VAL A 517 24.18 -7.65 -2.95
N GLY A 518 23.88 -8.51 -2.00
CA GLY A 518 24.71 -8.80 -0.83
C GLY A 518 24.18 -10.00 -0.04
N ILE A 519 24.88 -10.34 1.02
CA ILE A 519 24.46 -11.38 1.97
C ILE A 519 23.52 -10.78 3.03
N PHE A 520 22.66 -11.62 3.62
CA PHE A 520 21.90 -11.22 4.81
C PHE A 520 22.83 -10.97 5.99
N LYS A 521 22.83 -9.76 6.50
CA LYS A 521 23.60 -9.37 7.70
C LYS A 521 22.79 -8.32 8.49
N GLU A 522 22.63 -8.55 9.78
CA GLU A 522 22.05 -7.57 10.69
C GLU A 522 23.01 -6.39 10.89
N PHE A 523 22.45 -5.19 11.10
CA PHE A 523 23.25 -4.03 11.47
C PHE A 523 23.61 -4.07 12.96
N GLU A 524 24.85 -3.71 13.27
CA GLU A 524 25.32 -3.66 14.65
C GLU A 524 25.01 -2.28 15.25
N GLY A 525 24.01 -2.24 16.15
CA GLY A 525 23.93 -1.13 17.09
C GLY A 525 25.15 -1.21 18.02
N SER A 526 25.87 -0.13 18.25
CA SER A 526 26.97 -0.11 19.21
C SER A 526 26.46 -0.58 20.58
N HIS A 527 26.92 -1.74 21.05
CA HIS A 527 26.85 -2.06 22.47
C HIS A 527 27.66 -0.98 23.22
N ILE A 528 26.96 -0.08 23.88
CA ILE A 528 27.58 0.65 24.97
C ILE A 528 27.64 -0.39 26.09
N ASP A 529 28.79 -1.03 26.27
CA ASP A 529 29.08 -1.78 27.46
C ASP A 529 28.97 -0.78 28.61
N HIS A 530 27.89 -0.86 29.38
CA HIS A 530 27.81 -0.20 30.68
C HIS A 530 28.79 -0.92 31.62
N VAL A 531 30.00 -0.36 31.73
CA VAL A 531 30.96 -0.66 32.81
C VAL A 531 30.44 -0.05 34.09
#